data_8f075965853a56777642eb116eaa0f5f
#
_entry.id   8f075965853a56777642eb116eaa0f5f
#
_cell.length_a   1.000
_cell.length_b   1.000
_cell.length_c   1.000
_cell.angle_alpha   90.00
_cell.angle_beta   90.00
_cell.angle_gamma   90.00
#
_symmetry.space_group_name_H-M   'P 1'
#
loop_
_entity.id
_entity.type
_entity.pdbx_description
1 polymer ?
#
loop_
_entity_poly.entity_id
_entity_poly.type
_entity_poly.pdbx_seq_one_letter_code
_entity_poly.pdbx_strand_id
1 'polypeptide(L)'
;TNRTFQLAHMCGLLEQRALLDGLIGRSGISDPRGEARLRVELANYFAAAVLMPYAAFLAEARATKYDLDHIATRFGVSFEQACHRATTLQREGAQGVPFFFLRIDKGGNVTKRFNATDFHLAEYGGACPRLDVHTSFRTPGKSVPPCVGMPDKSQYFVISRTVDRPTWIRHAQDNRLAVAMGCTVDHAAEIGYAEAFSVTTTRMVPVRLRPASLVAS
;
A
#
# COMPACT_ATOMS: atom_id res chain seq x y z
N THR A 1 3.70 -17.95 5.74
CA THR A 1 3.97 -16.57 5.24
C THR A 1 4.20 -15.59 6.38
N ASN A 2 3.31 -15.51 7.34
CA ASN A 2 3.48 -14.53 8.43
C ASN A 2 4.64 -14.88 9.37
N ARG A 3 4.87 -16.16 9.67
CA ARG A 3 5.97 -16.61 10.55
C ARG A 3 7.34 -16.31 9.97
N THR A 4 7.55 -16.56 8.68
CA THR A 4 8.82 -16.27 8.00
C THR A 4 9.14 -14.79 8.01
N PHE A 5 8.13 -13.94 7.79
CA PHE A 5 8.28 -12.50 7.88
C PHE A 5 8.64 -12.04 9.30
N GLN A 6 7.97 -12.60 10.32
CA GLN A 6 8.27 -12.31 11.72
C GLN A 6 9.69 -12.72 12.12
N LEU A 7 10.15 -13.89 11.66
CA LEU A 7 11.53 -14.33 11.88
C LEU A 7 12.52 -13.36 11.24
N ALA A 8 12.34 -12.99 9.98
CA ALA A 8 13.19 -12.03 9.29
C ALA A 8 13.18 -10.64 9.99
N HIS A 9 12.01 -10.21 10.48
CA HIS A 9 11.88 -8.98 11.26
C HIS A 9 12.70 -9.05 12.57
N MET A 10 12.58 -10.16 13.31
CA MET A 10 13.37 -10.37 14.54
C MET A 10 14.86 -10.42 14.25
N CYS A 11 15.30 -11.11 13.20
CA CYS A 11 16.70 -11.09 12.77
C CYS A 11 17.18 -9.64 12.49
N GLY A 12 16.35 -8.83 11.82
CA GLY A 12 16.66 -7.43 11.58
C GLY A 12 16.88 -6.64 12.88
N LEU A 13 16.00 -6.83 13.87
CA LEU A 13 16.11 -6.15 15.15
C LEU A 13 17.34 -6.58 15.95
N LEU A 14 17.73 -7.85 15.88
CA LEU A 14 18.83 -8.40 16.68
C LEU A 14 20.20 -8.19 16.00
N GLU A 15 20.29 -8.55 14.73
CA GLU A 15 21.57 -8.58 14.00
C GLU A 15 21.93 -7.23 13.36
N GLN A 16 20.93 -6.42 13.01
CA GLN A 16 21.14 -5.11 12.37
C GLN A 16 20.99 -3.93 13.34
N ARG A 17 21.09 -4.18 14.64
CA ARG A 17 20.85 -3.16 15.66
C ARG A 17 21.67 -1.89 15.45
N ALA A 18 22.97 -2.02 15.23
CA ALA A 18 23.86 -0.87 15.01
C ALA A 18 23.48 -0.05 13.75
N LEU A 19 23.08 -0.73 12.66
CA LEU A 19 22.62 -0.07 11.46
C LEU A 19 21.31 0.68 11.70
N LEU A 20 20.35 0.04 12.38
CA LEU A 20 19.08 0.65 12.74
C LEU A 20 19.26 1.87 13.63
N ASP A 21 20.11 1.78 14.67
CA ASP A 21 20.44 2.89 15.56
C ASP A 21 21.06 4.06 14.80
N GLY A 22 21.98 3.76 13.88
CA GLY A 22 22.58 4.79 13.03
C GLY A 22 21.59 5.46 12.07
N LEU A 23 20.62 4.74 11.53
CA LEU A 23 19.56 5.30 10.68
C LEU A 23 18.60 6.17 11.51
N ILE A 24 18.21 5.72 12.69
CA ILE A 24 17.35 6.47 13.61
C ILE A 24 18.04 7.77 14.03
N GLY A 25 19.32 7.72 14.43
CA GLY A 25 20.07 8.91 14.82
C GLY A 25 20.18 9.98 13.70
N ARG A 26 20.14 9.54 12.43
CA ARG A 26 20.15 10.48 11.27
C ARG A 26 18.75 10.97 10.86
N SER A 27 17.68 10.41 11.41
CA SER A 27 16.33 10.74 11.01
C SER A 27 15.83 12.11 11.48
N GLY A 28 16.49 12.70 12.47
CA GLY A 28 16.05 13.92 13.14
C GLY A 28 14.86 13.73 14.10
N ILE A 29 14.38 12.48 14.29
CA ILE A 29 13.34 12.16 15.25
C ILE A 29 13.98 12.09 16.64
N SER A 30 13.51 12.91 17.58
CA SER A 30 13.99 12.95 18.97
C SER A 30 12.98 12.47 20.01
N ASP A 31 11.75 12.18 19.57
CA ASP A 31 10.72 11.62 20.46
C ASP A 31 10.91 10.09 20.59
N PRO A 32 11.00 9.54 21.82
CA PRO A 32 11.22 8.11 22.04
C PRO A 32 10.16 7.20 21.40
N ARG A 33 8.92 7.66 21.30
CA ARG A 33 7.84 6.89 20.63
C ARG A 33 8.04 6.88 19.12
N GLY A 34 8.45 8.02 18.56
CA GLY A 34 8.80 8.15 17.14
C GLY A 34 9.98 7.27 16.76
N GLU A 35 11.04 7.26 17.57
CA GLU A 35 12.20 6.39 17.38
C GLU A 35 11.83 4.90 17.44
N ALA A 36 11.04 4.51 18.45
CA ALA A 36 10.56 3.13 18.56
C ALA A 36 9.71 2.72 17.35
N ARG A 37 8.86 3.62 16.87
CA ARG A 37 8.06 3.39 15.67
C ARG A 37 8.93 3.25 14.41
N LEU A 38 9.89 4.15 14.23
CA LEU A 38 10.82 4.10 13.10
C LEU A 38 11.62 2.80 13.10
N ARG A 39 12.08 2.34 14.27
CA ARG A 39 12.79 1.06 14.42
C ARG A 39 11.97 -0.11 13.90
N VAL A 40 10.68 -0.16 14.24
CA VAL A 40 9.76 -1.20 13.77
C VAL A 40 9.60 -1.13 12.24
N GLU A 41 9.46 0.07 11.67
CA GLU A 41 9.31 0.23 10.21
C GLU A 41 10.61 -0.15 9.47
N LEU A 42 11.78 0.21 9.99
CA LEU A 42 13.07 -0.20 9.41
C LEU A 42 13.27 -1.71 9.48
N ALA A 43 12.90 -2.36 10.58
CA ALA A 43 12.95 -3.82 10.71
C ALA A 43 11.94 -4.51 9.76
N ASN A 44 10.76 -3.93 9.56
CA ASN A 44 9.81 -4.39 8.55
C ASN A 44 10.38 -4.26 7.13
N TYR A 45 11.07 -3.14 6.84
CA TYR A 45 11.74 -2.94 5.55
C TYR A 45 12.84 -3.98 5.33
N PHE A 46 13.66 -4.24 6.36
CA PHE A 46 14.70 -5.27 6.31
C PHE A 46 14.10 -6.65 6.02
N ALA A 47 13.06 -7.05 6.75
CA ALA A 47 12.36 -8.32 6.52
C ALA A 47 11.82 -8.43 5.09
N ALA A 48 11.21 -7.37 4.59
CA ALA A 48 10.73 -7.31 3.22
C ALA A 48 11.87 -7.41 2.20
N ALA A 49 13.02 -6.78 2.47
CA ALA A 49 14.18 -6.81 1.58
C ALA A 49 14.84 -8.19 1.52
N VAL A 50 14.86 -8.91 2.64
CA VAL A 50 15.38 -10.29 2.72
C VAL A 50 14.47 -11.26 1.96
N LEU A 51 13.16 -11.19 2.18
CA LEU A 51 12.21 -12.10 1.54
C LEU A 51 11.95 -11.77 0.09
N MET A 52 12.07 -10.51 -0.28
CA MET A 52 11.82 -9.97 -1.62
C MET A 52 13.03 -9.12 -2.06
N PRO A 53 14.18 -9.74 -2.45
CA PRO A 53 15.37 -9.02 -2.87
C PRO A 53 15.06 -8.05 -4.01
N TYR A 54 15.64 -6.84 -3.95
CA TYR A 54 15.26 -5.73 -4.82
C TYR A 54 15.28 -6.08 -6.31
N ALA A 55 16.41 -6.57 -6.82
CA ALA A 55 16.56 -6.86 -8.23
C ALA A 55 15.64 -7.99 -8.71
N ALA A 56 15.51 -9.06 -7.91
CA ALA A 56 14.64 -10.18 -8.25
C ALA A 56 13.15 -9.76 -8.25
N PHE A 57 12.74 -8.97 -7.25
CA PHE A 57 11.37 -8.48 -7.17
C PHE A 57 11.05 -7.52 -8.32
N LEU A 58 11.94 -6.57 -8.63
CA LEU A 58 11.74 -5.62 -9.74
C LEU A 58 11.66 -6.33 -11.08
N ALA A 59 12.54 -7.31 -11.33
CA ALA A 59 12.51 -8.10 -12.56
C ALA A 59 11.19 -8.86 -12.73
N GLU A 60 10.72 -9.52 -11.65
CA GLU A 60 9.45 -10.24 -11.66
C GLU A 60 8.27 -9.29 -11.84
N ALA A 61 8.28 -8.15 -11.13
CA ALA A 61 7.22 -7.14 -11.24
C ALA A 61 7.07 -6.63 -12.68
N ARG A 62 8.18 -6.35 -13.35
CA ARG A 62 8.17 -5.93 -14.77
C ARG A 62 7.71 -7.05 -15.70
N ALA A 63 8.22 -8.27 -15.51
CA ALA A 63 7.88 -9.42 -16.35
C ALA A 63 6.40 -9.80 -16.28
N THR A 64 5.78 -9.64 -15.11
CA THR A 64 4.37 -9.98 -14.85
C THR A 64 3.44 -8.77 -14.91
N LYS A 65 3.93 -7.59 -15.32
CA LYS A 65 3.17 -6.33 -15.29
C LYS A 65 2.52 -6.09 -13.93
N TYR A 66 3.29 -6.31 -12.88
CA TYR A 66 2.85 -6.15 -11.49
C TYR A 66 1.64 -7.01 -11.09
N ASP A 67 1.57 -8.25 -11.59
CA ASP A 67 0.63 -9.24 -11.07
C ASP A 67 1.01 -9.60 -9.61
N LEU A 68 0.42 -8.87 -8.67
CA LEU A 68 0.77 -8.97 -7.25
C LEU A 68 0.35 -10.30 -6.60
N ASP A 69 -0.63 -11.00 -7.15
CA ASP A 69 -1.01 -12.33 -6.69
C ASP A 69 0.05 -13.36 -7.08
N HIS A 70 0.48 -13.30 -8.33
CA HIS A 70 1.59 -14.12 -8.82
C HIS A 70 2.88 -13.85 -8.03
N ILE A 71 3.25 -12.58 -7.89
CA ILE A 71 4.44 -12.15 -7.15
C ILE A 71 4.39 -12.62 -5.69
N ALA A 72 3.26 -12.42 -5.01
CA ALA A 72 3.08 -12.84 -3.62
C ALA A 72 3.29 -14.36 -3.47
N THR A 73 2.75 -15.14 -4.40
CA THR A 73 2.91 -16.60 -4.44
C THR A 73 4.37 -16.98 -4.67
N ARG A 74 5.03 -16.37 -5.66
CA ARG A 74 6.44 -16.66 -6.02
C ARG A 74 7.40 -16.40 -4.86
N PHE A 75 7.23 -15.30 -4.13
CA PHE A 75 8.10 -14.93 -3.01
C PHE A 75 7.63 -15.50 -1.66
N GLY A 76 6.53 -16.25 -1.63
CA GLY A 76 5.98 -16.82 -0.39
C GLY A 76 5.56 -15.77 0.62
N VAL A 77 5.06 -14.62 0.18
CA VAL A 77 4.61 -13.49 0.99
C VAL A 77 3.11 -13.27 0.85
N SER A 78 2.53 -12.40 1.68
CA SER A 78 1.13 -12.01 1.51
C SER A 78 0.98 -10.97 0.39
N PHE A 79 -0.23 -10.87 -0.17
CA PHE A 79 -0.57 -9.83 -1.14
C PHE A 79 -0.25 -8.43 -0.61
N GLU A 80 -0.59 -8.12 0.65
CA GLU A 80 -0.25 -6.85 1.29
C GLU A 80 1.25 -6.60 1.34
N GLN A 81 2.06 -7.63 1.64
CA GLN A 81 3.52 -7.53 1.67
C GLN A 81 4.10 -7.26 0.28
N ALA A 82 3.57 -7.91 -0.76
CA ALA A 82 3.96 -7.66 -2.13
C ALA A 82 3.61 -6.23 -2.58
N CYS A 83 2.39 -5.76 -2.28
CA CYS A 83 1.98 -4.37 -2.52
C CYS A 83 2.93 -3.38 -1.85
N HIS A 84 3.20 -3.58 -0.56
CA HIS A 84 4.10 -2.71 0.20
C HIS A 84 5.53 -2.74 -0.37
N ARG A 85 6.04 -3.91 -0.77
CA ARG A 85 7.36 -4.01 -1.40
C ARG A 85 7.42 -3.24 -2.71
N ALA A 86 6.37 -3.30 -3.54
CA ALA A 86 6.28 -2.57 -4.79
C ALA A 86 6.44 -1.05 -4.58
N THR A 87 5.86 -0.48 -3.51
CA THR A 87 6.00 0.96 -3.22
C THR A 87 7.43 1.38 -2.87
N THR A 88 8.29 0.44 -2.48
CA THR A 88 9.68 0.72 -2.08
C THR A 88 10.70 0.61 -3.23
N LEU A 89 10.25 0.34 -4.44
CA LEU A 89 11.12 0.19 -5.62
C LEU A 89 11.51 1.53 -6.23
N GLN A 90 12.12 2.40 -5.44
CA GLN A 90 12.45 3.78 -5.85
C GLN A 90 13.97 4.04 -5.83
N ARG A 91 14.80 2.99 -6.00
CA ARG A 91 16.26 3.16 -6.08
C ARG A 91 16.63 3.86 -7.38
N GLU A 92 17.43 4.90 -7.28
CA GLU A 92 17.95 5.64 -8.44
C GLU A 92 18.61 4.69 -9.46
N GLY A 93 18.30 4.88 -10.75
CA GLY A 93 18.77 4.03 -11.85
C GLY A 93 18.11 2.65 -11.97
N ALA A 94 17.27 2.25 -11.00
CA ALA A 94 16.57 0.96 -11.03
C ALA A 94 15.16 1.08 -10.43
N GLN A 95 14.44 2.12 -10.81
CA GLN A 95 13.10 2.41 -10.29
C GLN A 95 12.05 1.50 -10.89
N GLY A 96 11.09 1.11 -10.07
CA GLY A 96 9.82 0.54 -10.50
C GLY A 96 8.76 1.63 -10.69
N VAL A 97 7.54 1.21 -10.98
CA VAL A 97 6.39 2.12 -11.00
C VAL A 97 6.21 2.76 -9.61
N PRO A 98 6.10 4.09 -9.52
CA PRO A 98 5.82 4.74 -8.25
C PRO A 98 4.37 4.47 -7.84
N PHE A 99 4.20 3.87 -6.66
CA PHE A 99 2.88 3.57 -6.11
C PHE A 99 2.63 4.33 -4.81
N PHE A 100 1.37 4.69 -4.57
CA PHE A 100 0.90 4.89 -3.22
C PHE A 100 0.22 3.61 -2.70
N PHE A 101 0.19 3.44 -1.39
CA PHE A 101 -0.45 2.32 -0.70
C PHE A 101 -1.22 2.83 0.49
N LEU A 102 -2.42 2.30 0.67
CA LEU A 102 -3.33 2.62 1.76
C LEU A 102 -3.95 1.34 2.29
N ARG A 103 -4.01 1.22 3.62
CA ARG A 103 -4.77 0.16 4.28
C ARG A 103 -5.77 0.77 5.26
N ILE A 104 -7.03 0.35 5.15
CA ILE A 104 -8.11 0.79 6.02
C ILE A 104 -8.76 -0.39 6.75
N ASP A 105 -9.35 -0.07 7.89
CA ASP A 105 -10.29 -0.96 8.57
C ASP A 105 -11.74 -0.72 8.07
N LYS A 106 -12.69 -1.50 8.60
CA LYS A 106 -14.11 -1.36 8.24
C LYS A 106 -14.73 -0.02 8.66
N GLY A 107 -14.18 0.63 9.68
CA GLY A 107 -14.58 1.96 10.11
C GLY A 107 -14.04 3.08 9.22
N GLY A 108 -13.19 2.74 8.22
CA GLY A 108 -12.57 3.72 7.33
C GLY A 108 -11.30 4.34 7.90
N ASN A 109 -10.81 3.87 9.06
CA ASN A 109 -9.59 4.38 9.64
C ASN A 109 -8.37 3.91 8.85
N VAL A 110 -7.48 4.84 8.52
CA VAL A 110 -6.22 4.53 7.86
C VAL A 110 -5.27 3.90 8.87
N THR A 111 -4.95 2.62 8.67
CA THR A 111 -4.07 1.85 9.56
C THR A 111 -2.64 1.74 9.04
N LYS A 112 -2.42 1.97 7.73
CA LYS A 112 -1.10 2.00 7.10
C LYS A 112 -1.16 2.84 5.82
N ARG A 113 -0.11 3.62 5.57
CA ARG A 113 0.02 4.40 4.33
C ARG A 113 1.47 4.51 3.91
N PHE A 114 1.72 4.46 2.59
CA PHE A 114 2.99 4.77 1.95
C PHE A 114 2.70 5.52 0.66
N ASN A 115 3.58 6.42 0.27
CA ASN A 115 3.39 7.21 -0.92
C ASN A 115 4.73 7.48 -1.60
N ALA A 116 4.87 6.97 -2.82
CA ALA A 116 5.96 7.27 -3.72
C ALA A 116 5.46 8.11 -4.92
N THR A 117 4.25 8.70 -4.81
CA THR A 117 3.59 9.51 -5.83
C THR A 117 3.20 10.87 -5.25
N ASP A 118 2.72 11.77 -6.08
CA ASP A 118 2.14 13.06 -5.65
C ASP A 118 0.66 12.93 -5.21
N PHE A 119 0.16 11.72 -5.02
CA PHE A 119 -1.21 11.50 -4.56
C PHE A 119 -1.41 12.06 -3.15
N HIS A 120 -2.34 12.99 -2.99
CA HIS A 120 -2.66 13.56 -1.68
C HIS A 120 -3.42 12.55 -0.80
N LEU A 121 -2.69 11.87 0.06
CA LEU A 121 -3.27 11.09 1.14
C LEU A 121 -3.67 12.04 2.29
N ALA A 122 -4.93 11.96 2.74
CA ALA A 122 -5.37 12.76 3.88
C ALA A 122 -4.45 12.53 5.10
N GLU A 123 -3.96 13.60 5.70
CA GLU A 123 -3.09 13.51 6.88
C GLU A 123 -3.87 13.08 8.12
N TYR A 124 -5.12 13.51 8.22
CA TYR A 124 -6.03 13.25 9.32
C TYR A 124 -7.38 12.74 8.79
N GLY A 125 -7.99 11.81 9.52
CA GLY A 125 -9.30 11.28 9.19
C GLY A 125 -9.28 9.97 8.40
N GLY A 126 -10.41 9.63 7.80
CA GLY A 126 -10.61 8.40 7.05
C GLY A 126 -9.94 8.39 5.68
N ALA A 127 -10.02 7.25 5.01
CA ALA A 127 -9.60 7.11 3.63
C ALA A 127 -10.30 8.15 2.74
N CYS A 128 -9.57 8.63 1.72
CA CYS A 128 -10.17 9.54 0.74
C CYS A 128 -11.46 8.93 0.17
N PRO A 129 -12.61 9.60 0.26
CA PRO A 129 -13.90 9.07 -0.21
C PRO A 129 -13.90 8.71 -1.70
N ARG A 130 -12.94 9.24 -2.46
CA ARG A 130 -12.79 9.01 -3.89
C ARG A 130 -12.16 7.66 -4.23
N LEU A 131 -11.44 7.05 -3.29
CA LEU A 131 -10.73 5.80 -3.55
C LEU A 131 -11.65 4.58 -3.63
N ASP A 132 -12.92 4.72 -3.27
CA ASP A 132 -13.94 3.64 -3.27
C ASP A 132 -13.43 2.31 -2.65
N VAL A 133 -12.39 2.41 -1.81
CA VAL A 133 -11.77 1.26 -1.16
C VAL A 133 -12.76 0.51 -0.26
N HIS A 134 -13.79 1.21 0.23
CA HIS A 134 -14.88 0.62 1.01
C HIS A 134 -15.72 -0.39 0.23
N THR A 135 -15.85 -0.22 -1.10
CA THR A 135 -16.56 -1.17 -1.96
C THR A 135 -15.91 -2.55 -1.94
N SER A 136 -14.59 -2.64 -1.67
CA SER A 136 -13.90 -3.92 -1.52
C SER A 136 -14.48 -4.79 -0.42
N PHE A 137 -15.08 -4.21 0.62
CA PHE A 137 -15.74 -4.99 1.69
C PHE A 137 -17.04 -5.66 1.23
N ARG A 138 -17.65 -5.19 0.15
CA ARG A 138 -18.86 -5.81 -0.46
C ARG A 138 -18.52 -6.99 -1.34
N THR A 139 -17.30 -7.01 -1.89
CA THR A 139 -16.81 -8.08 -2.77
C THR A 139 -15.49 -8.64 -2.26
N PRO A 140 -15.49 -9.35 -1.10
CA PRO A 140 -14.27 -9.82 -0.49
C PRO A 140 -13.42 -10.69 -1.42
N GLY A 141 -12.10 -10.47 -1.41
CA GLY A 141 -11.14 -11.24 -2.22
C GLY A 141 -11.10 -10.86 -3.70
N LYS A 142 -12.00 -10.01 -4.19
CA LYS A 142 -11.95 -9.51 -5.56
C LYS A 142 -11.23 -8.17 -5.61
N SER A 143 -10.39 -7.99 -6.61
CA SER A 143 -9.79 -6.69 -6.92
C SER A 143 -10.84 -5.81 -7.61
N VAL A 144 -11.02 -4.61 -7.08
CA VAL A 144 -11.91 -3.59 -7.65
C VAL A 144 -11.02 -2.45 -8.14
N PRO A 145 -10.92 -2.23 -9.44
CA PRO A 145 -10.15 -1.13 -9.97
C PRO A 145 -11.05 0.04 -10.34
N PRO A 146 -10.85 1.20 -9.78
CA PRO A 146 -11.32 2.46 -10.31
C PRO A 146 -10.17 3.30 -10.88
N CYS A 147 -10.46 4.11 -11.90
CA CYS A 147 -9.68 5.30 -12.20
C CYS A 147 -10.22 6.45 -11.34
N VAL A 148 -9.34 7.15 -10.65
CA VAL A 148 -9.68 8.26 -9.77
C VAL A 148 -9.13 9.55 -10.36
N GLY A 149 -10.01 10.50 -10.69
CA GLY A 149 -9.64 11.86 -11.06
C GLY A 149 -9.56 12.77 -9.84
N MET A 150 -8.49 13.53 -9.72
CA MET A 150 -8.28 14.53 -8.68
C MET A 150 -8.71 15.92 -9.14
N PRO A 151 -8.95 16.89 -8.23
CA PRO A 151 -9.35 18.26 -8.59
C PRO A 151 -8.31 19.02 -9.41
N ASP A 152 -7.03 18.70 -9.26
CA ASP A 152 -5.91 19.23 -10.02
C ASP A 152 -5.77 18.62 -11.42
N LYS A 153 -6.76 17.79 -11.85
CA LYS A 153 -6.82 17.02 -13.08
C LYS A 153 -5.85 15.84 -13.17
N SER A 154 -5.05 15.57 -12.14
CA SER A 154 -4.26 14.34 -12.09
C SER A 154 -5.19 13.12 -12.03
N GLN A 155 -4.78 12.04 -12.70
CA GLN A 155 -5.55 10.80 -12.78
C GLN A 155 -4.71 9.64 -12.25
N TYR A 156 -5.34 8.78 -11.46
CA TYR A 156 -4.70 7.62 -10.87
C TYR A 156 -5.46 6.35 -11.20
N PHE A 157 -4.70 5.33 -11.54
CA PHE A 157 -5.19 3.96 -11.59
C PHE A 157 -5.01 3.34 -10.21
N VAL A 158 -6.09 2.79 -9.65
CA VAL A 158 -6.09 2.27 -8.27
C VAL A 158 -6.67 0.85 -8.29
N ILE A 159 -6.03 -0.08 -7.61
CA ILE A 159 -6.60 -1.38 -7.29
C ILE A 159 -6.90 -1.44 -5.81
N SER A 160 -8.06 -1.94 -5.45
CA SER A 160 -8.44 -2.15 -4.06
C SER A 160 -9.00 -3.55 -3.84
N ARG A 161 -8.69 -4.13 -2.68
CA ARG A 161 -9.18 -5.46 -2.32
C ARG A 161 -9.10 -5.68 -0.80
N THR A 162 -9.96 -6.56 -0.29
CA THR A 162 -9.86 -6.99 1.11
C THR A 162 -8.73 -8.00 1.31
N VAL A 163 -8.08 -7.89 2.46
CA VAL A 163 -7.09 -8.86 2.95
C VAL A 163 -7.57 -9.42 4.29
N ASP A 164 -7.42 -10.74 4.44
CA ASP A 164 -7.81 -11.39 5.68
C ASP A 164 -6.76 -11.18 6.77
N ARG A 165 -7.23 -10.91 7.99
CA ARG A 165 -6.41 -10.99 9.18
C ARG A 165 -6.60 -12.36 9.82
N PRO A 166 -5.53 -13.16 10.00
CA PRO A 166 -5.64 -14.39 10.76
C PRO A 166 -6.14 -14.07 12.17
N THR A 167 -7.30 -14.58 12.53
CA THR A 167 -7.84 -14.48 13.90
C THR A 167 -7.81 -15.84 14.54
N TRP A 168 -7.23 -15.92 15.74
CA TRP A 168 -7.18 -17.16 16.52
C TRP A 168 -8.47 -17.43 17.32
N ILE A 169 -9.40 -16.48 17.31
CA ILE A 169 -10.62 -16.52 18.10
C ILE A 169 -11.79 -16.94 17.19
N ARG A 170 -12.42 -18.08 17.47
CA ARG A 170 -13.53 -18.65 16.69
C ARG A 170 -14.75 -17.72 16.53
N HIS A 171 -14.94 -16.77 17.43
CA HIS A 171 -16.06 -15.83 17.44
C HIS A 171 -15.61 -14.38 17.21
N ALA A 172 -14.38 -14.17 16.68
CA ALA A 172 -13.94 -12.82 16.33
C ALA A 172 -14.84 -12.26 15.23
N GLN A 173 -15.29 -11.03 15.44
CA GLN A 173 -15.93 -10.26 14.39
C GLN A 173 -15.02 -10.22 13.16
N ASP A 174 -15.64 -10.15 11.99
CA ASP A 174 -14.93 -10.05 10.71
C ASP A 174 -13.92 -8.88 10.73
N ASN A 175 -12.65 -9.21 10.92
CA ASN A 175 -11.52 -8.28 11.06
C ASN A 175 -10.81 -8.04 9.72
N ARG A 176 -11.51 -8.22 8.59
CA ARG A 176 -10.95 -7.90 7.28
C ARG A 176 -10.52 -6.45 7.21
N LEU A 177 -9.40 -6.23 6.54
CA LEU A 177 -8.90 -4.93 6.17
C LEU A 177 -9.05 -4.78 4.66
N ALA A 178 -9.12 -3.57 4.16
CA ALA A 178 -9.00 -3.32 2.73
C ALA A 178 -7.68 -2.60 2.45
N VAL A 179 -7.02 -3.00 1.38
CA VAL A 179 -5.85 -2.34 0.85
C VAL A 179 -6.19 -1.70 -0.48
N ALA A 180 -5.64 -0.53 -0.72
CA ALA A 180 -5.64 0.13 -2.02
C ALA A 180 -4.20 0.45 -2.40
N MET A 181 -3.86 0.25 -3.65
CA MET A 181 -2.58 0.61 -4.23
C MET A 181 -2.83 1.26 -5.58
N GLY A 182 -2.14 2.35 -5.89
CA GLY A 182 -2.34 3.06 -7.15
C GLY A 182 -1.10 3.77 -7.63
N CYS A 183 -1.11 4.10 -8.91
CA CYS A 183 -0.10 4.90 -9.60
C CYS A 183 -0.78 5.93 -10.50
N THR A 184 -0.03 6.87 -11.05
CA THR A 184 -0.54 7.77 -12.08
C THR A 184 -0.94 6.98 -13.33
N VAL A 185 -1.92 7.48 -14.07
CA VAL A 185 -2.44 6.83 -15.30
C VAL A 185 -1.34 6.65 -16.35
N ASP A 186 -0.31 7.48 -16.33
CA ASP A 186 0.84 7.36 -17.23
C ASP A 186 1.55 6.01 -17.14
N HIS A 187 1.49 5.39 -15.95
CA HIS A 187 2.04 4.05 -15.71
C HIS A 187 1.02 2.91 -15.91
N ALA A 188 -0.23 3.21 -16.26
CA ALA A 188 -1.27 2.19 -16.38
C ALA A 188 -0.92 1.08 -17.38
N ALA A 189 -0.20 1.41 -18.47
CA ALA A 189 0.23 0.44 -19.47
C ALA A 189 1.24 -0.61 -18.93
N GLU A 190 1.94 -0.26 -17.84
CA GLU A 190 2.88 -1.17 -17.16
C GLU A 190 2.17 -2.14 -16.19
N ILE A 191 0.87 -1.96 -15.95
CA ILE A 191 0.10 -2.68 -14.94
C ILE A 191 -0.89 -3.63 -15.61
N GLY A 192 -0.72 -4.94 -15.43
CA GLY A 192 -1.59 -5.96 -16.02
C GLY A 192 -3.06 -5.83 -15.62
N TYR A 193 -3.32 -5.35 -14.40
CA TYR A 193 -4.69 -5.08 -13.96
C TYR A 193 -5.39 -3.99 -14.79
N ALA A 194 -4.67 -3.08 -15.43
CA ALA A 194 -5.26 -2.03 -16.26
C ALA A 194 -5.78 -2.58 -17.59
N GLU A 195 -5.18 -3.63 -18.15
CA GLU A 195 -5.60 -4.25 -19.40
C GLU A 195 -7.01 -4.85 -19.31
N ALA A 196 -7.36 -5.42 -18.17
CA ALA A 196 -8.67 -5.99 -17.92
C ALA A 196 -9.80 -4.93 -17.93
N PHE A 197 -9.47 -3.64 -17.88
CA PHE A 197 -10.41 -2.53 -17.73
C PHE A 197 -10.42 -1.53 -18.88
N SER A 198 -9.51 -1.63 -19.84
CA SER A 198 -9.52 -0.82 -21.07
C SER A 198 -10.77 -1.07 -21.93
N VAL A 199 -11.54 -2.11 -21.63
CA VAL A 199 -12.78 -2.48 -22.34
C VAL A 199 -14.04 -1.86 -21.70
N THR A 200 -13.98 -1.33 -20.49
CA THR A 200 -15.17 -0.82 -19.81
C THR A 200 -15.00 0.62 -19.34
N THR A 201 -15.30 1.52 -20.24
CA THR A 201 -15.83 2.88 -19.98
C THR A 201 -15.19 3.67 -18.83
N THR A 202 -14.39 4.65 -19.22
CA THR A 202 -14.10 5.88 -18.47
C THR A 202 -15.38 6.46 -17.83
N ARG A 203 -15.79 5.98 -16.69
CA ARG A 203 -16.71 6.73 -15.83
C ARG A 203 -15.89 7.74 -15.06
N MET A 204 -15.56 8.84 -15.72
CA MET A 204 -15.21 10.07 -15.02
C MET A 204 -16.44 10.45 -14.19
N VAL A 205 -16.37 10.24 -12.89
CA VAL A 205 -17.35 10.81 -11.96
C VAL A 205 -16.80 12.20 -11.56
N PRO A 206 -17.35 13.28 -12.12
CA PRO A 206 -16.98 14.62 -11.66
C PRO A 206 -17.56 14.79 -10.27
N VAL A 207 -16.71 14.75 -9.25
CA VAL A 207 -17.13 15.08 -7.87
C VAL A 207 -17.28 16.59 -7.78
N ARG A 208 -18.53 17.08 -7.82
CA ARG A 208 -18.83 18.44 -7.36
C ARG A 208 -18.53 18.52 -5.87
N LEU A 209 -17.53 19.30 -5.52
CA LEU A 209 -17.35 19.76 -4.15
C LEU A 209 -18.59 20.59 -3.79
N ARG A 210 -19.41 20.15 -2.85
CA ARG A 210 -20.30 21.07 -2.15
C ARG A 210 -19.41 21.97 -1.31
N PRO A 211 -19.50 23.30 -1.43
CA PRO A 211 -18.86 24.18 -0.47
C PRO A 211 -19.43 23.84 0.92
N ALA A 212 -18.53 23.74 1.91
CA ALA A 212 -18.94 23.64 3.29
C ALA A 212 -19.77 24.90 3.59
N SER A 213 -21.09 24.75 3.69
CA SER A 213 -21.93 25.80 4.22
C SER A 213 -21.54 25.97 5.67
N LEU A 214 -20.98 27.14 5.97
CA LEU A 214 -20.86 27.69 7.30
C LEU A 214 -22.23 27.52 8.02
N VAL A 215 -22.26 26.66 9.03
CA VAL A 215 -23.32 26.76 10.04
C VAL A 215 -22.86 27.86 10.97
N ALA A 216 -23.34 29.09 10.71
CA ALA A 216 -23.41 30.14 11.70
C ALA A 216 -24.73 29.97 12.47
N SER A 217 -24.64 30.02 13.75
CA SER A 217 -25.58 30.25 14.82
C SER A 217 -25.57 29.19 15.88
#